data_e3a3ac87902a6c5762958791806d10d3
#
_entry.id   e3a3ac87902a6c5762958791806d10d3
#
_cell.length_a   1.000
_cell.length_b   1.000
_cell.length_c   1.000
_cell.angle_alpha   90.00
_cell.angle_beta   90.00
_cell.angle_gamma   90.00
#
_symmetry.space_group_name_H-M   'P 1'
#
loop_
_entity.id
_entity.type
_entity.pdbx_description
1 polymer ?
#
loop_
_entity_poly.entity_id
_entity_poly.type
_entity_poly.pdbx_seq_one_letter_code
_entity_poly.pdbx_strand_id
1 'polypeptide(L)'
;METGQGVIGRVWGCILKALPKAGKTCLWLLKIILPISLLVRILQYSGILGQISDWLVPVFSLVGLPGETAIVFITSIFSPLYAPIALITSMSLGVREATILALMCLTSHNLMVESSVQAKTGSSFWEMTLLRLIMSFVIAFSLNWVMPHEGWGQVGIAQSAAVCDNWLEVCLLYTSDAADDKA
;
A
#
# COMPACT_ATOMS: atom_id res chain seq x y z
N MET A 1 -6.07 -36.11 -39.81
CA MET A 1 -6.14 -36.76 -38.47
C MET A 1 -5.22 -36.01 -37.49
N GLU A 2 -5.72 -34.90 -36.92
CA GLU A 2 -5.05 -34.21 -35.85
C GLU A 2 -5.75 -34.56 -34.54
N THR A 3 -5.28 -35.63 -33.97
CA THR A 3 -5.78 -36.17 -32.72
C THR A 3 -5.27 -35.36 -31.55
N GLY A 4 -6.17 -34.62 -30.90
CA GLY A 4 -6.28 -34.59 -29.44
C GLY A 4 -5.02 -34.39 -28.61
N GLN A 5 -4.28 -33.33 -28.82
CA GLN A 5 -3.56 -32.79 -27.68
C GLN A 5 -4.61 -32.19 -26.75
N GLY A 6 -4.92 -32.92 -25.69
CA GLY A 6 -5.93 -32.50 -24.71
C GLY A 6 -5.62 -31.11 -24.20
N VAL A 7 -6.65 -30.40 -23.76
CA VAL A 7 -6.57 -29.04 -23.18
C VAL A 7 -5.39 -28.91 -22.22
N ILE A 8 -5.09 -29.97 -21.46
CA ILE A 8 -3.96 -30.07 -20.54
C ILE A 8 -2.59 -29.94 -21.25
N GLY A 9 -2.39 -30.57 -22.41
CA GLY A 9 -1.13 -30.46 -23.16
C GLY A 9 -0.88 -29.07 -23.74
N ARG A 10 -1.96 -28.41 -24.18
CA ARG A 10 -1.88 -26.99 -24.64
C ARG A 10 -1.57 -26.04 -23.49
N VAL A 11 -2.22 -26.22 -22.34
CA VAL A 11 -1.96 -25.43 -21.14
C VAL A 11 -0.52 -25.62 -20.67
N TRP A 12 -0.05 -26.87 -20.62
CA TRP A 12 1.32 -27.17 -20.21
C TRP A 12 2.35 -26.54 -21.18
N GLY A 13 2.12 -26.60 -22.47
CA GLY A 13 2.97 -25.94 -23.47
C GLY A 13 2.98 -24.41 -23.34
N CYS A 14 1.86 -23.78 -22.99
CA CYS A 14 1.80 -22.35 -22.70
C CYS A 14 2.57 -21.98 -21.43
N ILE A 15 2.45 -22.78 -20.36
CA ILE A 15 3.17 -22.56 -19.11
C ILE A 15 4.69 -22.63 -19.34
N LEU A 16 5.17 -23.67 -20.03
CA LEU A 16 6.61 -23.82 -20.31
C LEU A 16 7.16 -22.67 -21.16
N LYS A 17 6.38 -22.12 -22.11
CA LYS A 17 6.80 -20.95 -22.90
C LYS A 17 6.73 -19.65 -22.13
N ALA A 18 5.82 -19.52 -21.18
CA ALA A 18 5.67 -18.32 -20.34
C ALA A 18 6.72 -18.25 -19.22
N LEU A 19 7.19 -19.40 -18.72
CA LEU A 19 8.08 -19.51 -17.57
C LEU A 19 9.38 -18.69 -17.71
N PRO A 20 10.13 -18.77 -18.83
CA PRO A 20 11.36 -17.98 -18.98
C PRO A 20 11.09 -16.47 -19.09
N LYS A 21 9.95 -16.07 -19.65
CA LYS A 21 9.54 -14.68 -19.74
C LYS A 21 9.14 -14.16 -18.34
N ALA A 22 8.37 -14.93 -17.61
CA ALA A 22 7.99 -14.64 -16.23
C ALA A 22 9.22 -14.53 -15.32
N GLY A 23 10.19 -15.45 -15.44
CA GLY A 23 11.45 -15.42 -14.68
C GLY A 23 12.25 -14.14 -14.94
N LYS A 24 12.39 -13.72 -16.19
CA LYS A 24 13.06 -12.46 -16.54
C LYS A 24 12.36 -11.24 -15.95
N THR A 25 11.04 -11.22 -15.99
CA THR A 25 10.24 -10.13 -15.40
C THR A 25 10.37 -10.12 -13.88
N CYS A 26 10.34 -11.27 -13.24
CA CYS A 26 10.52 -11.41 -11.80
C CYS A 26 11.89 -10.90 -11.35
N LEU A 27 12.97 -11.33 -12.01
CA LEU A 27 14.32 -10.87 -11.73
C LEU A 27 14.47 -9.34 -11.93
N TRP A 28 13.83 -8.81 -12.95
CA TRP A 28 13.85 -7.37 -13.18
C TRP A 28 13.10 -6.61 -12.08
N LEU A 29 11.93 -7.10 -11.65
CA LEU A 29 11.18 -6.53 -10.52
C LEU A 29 12.00 -6.59 -9.23
N LEU A 30 12.61 -7.72 -8.92
CA LEU A 30 13.48 -7.87 -7.76
C LEU A 30 14.63 -6.85 -7.77
N LYS A 31 15.25 -6.64 -8.93
CA LYS A 31 16.33 -5.67 -9.09
C LYS A 31 15.90 -4.23 -8.78
N ILE A 32 14.62 -3.90 -8.97
CA ILE A 32 14.07 -2.58 -8.63
C ILE A 32 13.59 -2.55 -7.18
N ILE A 33 12.85 -3.57 -6.75
CA ILE A 33 12.21 -3.58 -5.42
C ILE A 33 13.25 -3.65 -4.31
N LEU A 34 14.30 -4.47 -4.45
CA LEU A 34 15.30 -4.65 -3.39
C LEU A 34 16.03 -3.34 -3.02
N PRO A 35 16.62 -2.59 -3.97
CA PRO A 35 17.32 -1.36 -3.61
C PRO A 35 16.35 -0.27 -3.11
N ILE A 36 15.15 -0.19 -3.66
CA ILE A 36 14.14 0.78 -3.19
C ILE A 36 13.71 0.42 -1.77
N SER A 37 13.43 -0.85 -1.47
CA SER A 37 13.07 -1.30 -0.13
C SER A 37 14.18 -1.03 0.89
N LEU A 38 15.44 -1.25 0.50
CA LEU A 38 16.58 -0.95 1.35
C LEU A 38 16.70 0.55 1.61
N LEU A 39 16.58 1.38 0.56
CA LEU A 39 16.60 2.83 0.67
C LEU A 39 15.51 3.33 1.63
N VAL A 40 14.29 2.82 1.48
CA VAL A 40 13.15 3.18 2.35
C VAL A 40 13.44 2.81 3.81
N ARG A 41 14.01 1.63 4.06
CA ARG A 41 14.41 1.23 5.42
C ARG A 41 15.44 2.18 6.03
N ILE A 42 16.42 2.59 5.24
CA ILE A 42 17.42 3.57 5.66
C ILE A 42 16.75 4.94 5.97
N LEU A 43 15.83 5.39 5.11
CA LEU A 43 15.09 6.63 5.34
C LEU A 43 14.21 6.57 6.60
N GLN A 44 13.54 5.45 6.85
CA GLN A 44 12.77 5.25 8.08
C GLN A 44 13.67 5.30 9.32
N TYR A 45 14.81 4.61 9.27
CA TYR A 45 15.73 4.57 10.40
C TYR A 45 16.43 5.92 10.67
N SER A 46 16.67 6.71 9.63
CA SER A 46 17.32 8.04 9.76
C SER A 46 16.38 9.13 10.30
N GLY A 47 15.07 8.87 10.46
CA GLY A 47 14.10 9.86 10.93
C GLY A 47 13.75 10.95 9.91
N ILE A 48 14.31 10.90 8.71
CA ILE A 48 14.04 11.89 7.64
C ILE A 48 12.57 11.91 7.25
N LEU A 49 11.88 10.76 7.28
CA LEU A 49 10.46 10.69 6.98
C LEU A 49 9.61 11.52 7.95
N GLY A 50 10.01 11.59 9.23
CA GLY A 50 9.36 12.45 10.20
C GLY A 50 9.50 13.93 9.87
N GLN A 51 10.70 14.37 9.51
CA GLN A 51 10.93 15.77 9.11
C GLN A 51 10.13 16.17 7.86
N ILE A 52 10.03 15.29 6.87
CA ILE A 52 9.20 15.54 5.67
C ILE A 52 7.72 15.58 6.07
N SER A 53 7.29 14.73 7.01
CA SER A 53 5.93 14.73 7.54
C SER A 53 5.56 16.09 8.15
N ASP A 54 6.44 16.69 8.94
CA ASP A 54 6.19 17.99 9.57
C ASP A 54 5.90 19.10 8.55
N TRP A 55 6.55 19.05 7.39
CA TRP A 55 6.30 19.99 6.30
C TRP A 55 4.91 19.81 5.64
N LEU A 56 4.36 18.62 5.71
CA LEU A 56 3.06 18.28 5.14
C LEU A 56 1.90 18.55 6.10
N VAL A 57 2.15 18.73 7.38
CA VAL A 57 1.12 19.03 8.40
C VAL A 57 0.15 20.13 7.96
N PRO A 58 0.60 21.31 7.46
CA PRO A 58 -0.34 22.37 7.04
C PRO A 58 -1.21 21.94 5.84
N VAL A 59 -0.68 21.11 4.95
CA VAL A 59 -1.46 20.61 3.80
C VAL A 59 -2.52 19.62 4.25
N PHE A 60 -2.18 18.77 5.23
CA PHE A 60 -3.11 17.79 5.79
C PHE A 60 -4.25 18.45 6.57
N SER A 61 -3.97 19.53 7.28
CA SER A 61 -5.01 20.32 7.96
C SER A 61 -6.03 20.93 6.99
N LEU A 62 -5.61 21.34 5.78
CA LEU A 62 -6.52 21.82 4.72
C LEU A 62 -7.46 20.74 4.21
N VAL A 63 -7.02 19.49 4.25
CA VAL A 63 -7.82 18.32 3.84
C VAL A 63 -8.68 17.79 5.00
N GLY A 64 -8.58 18.39 6.19
CA GLY A 64 -9.32 17.98 7.37
C GLY A 64 -8.78 16.72 8.04
N LEU A 65 -7.48 16.45 7.88
CA LEU A 65 -6.78 15.36 8.49
C LEU A 65 -5.85 15.85 9.62
N PRO A 66 -5.70 15.11 10.73
CA PRO A 66 -4.72 15.39 11.75
C PRO A 66 -3.29 15.39 11.16
N GLY A 67 -2.44 16.33 11.59
CA GLY A 67 -1.08 16.45 11.07
C GLY A 67 -0.23 15.17 11.22
N GLU A 68 -0.47 14.39 12.28
CA GLU A 68 0.21 13.11 12.52
C GLU A 68 -0.06 12.06 11.42
N THR A 69 -1.15 12.20 10.65
CA THR A 69 -1.45 11.29 9.53
C THR A 69 -0.53 11.48 8.33
N ALA A 70 0.20 12.60 8.26
CA ALA A 70 1.16 12.86 7.20
C ALA A 70 2.28 11.79 7.14
N ILE A 71 2.71 11.26 8.28
CA ILE A 71 3.72 10.20 8.32
C ILE A 71 3.21 8.89 7.70
N VAL A 72 1.92 8.58 7.87
CA VAL A 72 1.28 7.41 7.28
C VAL A 72 1.28 7.53 5.75
N PHE A 73 0.91 8.71 5.26
CA PHE A 73 0.88 8.99 3.83
C PHE A 73 2.28 8.90 3.20
N ILE A 74 3.30 9.52 3.81
CA ILE A 74 4.68 9.43 3.33
C ILE A 74 5.16 7.98 3.35
N THR A 75 4.87 7.25 4.42
CA THR A 75 5.20 5.83 4.49
C THR A 75 4.53 5.06 3.36
N SER A 76 3.29 5.38 2.98
CA SER A 76 2.59 4.72 1.88
C SER A 76 3.26 4.95 0.52
N ILE A 77 3.78 6.14 0.26
CA ILE A 77 4.48 6.46 -1.00
C ILE A 77 5.64 5.50 -1.26
N PHE A 78 6.35 5.13 -0.21
CA PHE A 78 7.57 4.33 -0.30
C PHE A 78 7.37 2.84 0.00
N SER A 79 6.25 2.46 0.62
CA SER A 79 6.03 1.08 1.06
C SER A 79 4.74 0.48 0.49
N PRO A 80 4.65 -0.86 0.48
CA PRO A 80 3.41 -1.57 0.18
C PRO A 80 2.31 -1.18 1.16
N LEU A 81 1.06 -1.39 0.77
CA LEU A 81 -0.14 -0.97 1.48
C LEU A 81 -0.25 -1.49 2.92
N TYR A 82 0.39 -2.61 3.23
CA TYR A 82 0.35 -3.21 4.58
C TYR A 82 0.93 -2.30 5.68
N ALA A 83 1.99 -1.55 5.37
CA ALA A 83 2.60 -0.66 6.36
C ALA A 83 1.69 0.54 6.73
N PRO A 84 1.12 1.29 5.77
CA PRO A 84 0.16 2.35 6.11
C PRO A 84 -1.11 1.80 6.78
N ILE A 85 -1.62 0.62 6.42
CA ILE A 85 -2.76 0.01 7.10
C ILE A 85 -2.44 -0.23 8.58
N ALA A 86 -1.30 -0.85 8.87
CA ALA A 86 -0.87 -1.08 10.25
C ALA A 86 -0.75 0.22 11.05
N LEU A 87 -0.26 1.31 10.43
CA LEU A 87 -0.18 2.61 11.08
C LEU A 87 -1.56 3.23 11.31
N ILE A 88 -2.47 3.18 10.33
CA ILE A 88 -3.85 3.67 10.47
C ILE A 88 -4.56 2.97 11.62
N THR A 89 -4.42 1.64 11.74
CA THR A 89 -5.06 0.87 12.80
C THR A 89 -4.46 1.12 14.19
N SER A 90 -3.22 1.58 14.26
CA SER A 90 -2.57 1.95 15.53
C SER A 90 -2.91 3.37 16.02
N MET A 91 -3.50 4.19 15.15
CA MET A 91 -3.89 5.56 15.47
C MET A 91 -5.36 5.63 15.89
N SER A 92 -5.70 6.54 16.80
CA SER A 92 -7.07 6.81 17.20
C SER A 92 -7.74 7.80 16.24
N LEU A 93 -8.02 7.35 15.02
CA LEU A 93 -8.67 8.16 13.99
C LEU A 93 -10.19 7.94 13.97
N GLY A 94 -10.95 8.97 13.64
CA GLY A 94 -12.35 8.82 13.28
C GLY A 94 -12.51 8.03 11.97
N VAL A 95 -13.67 7.41 11.78
CA VAL A 95 -13.96 6.65 10.54
C VAL A 95 -13.76 7.53 9.31
N ARG A 96 -14.14 8.81 9.40
CA ARG A 96 -13.99 9.78 8.32
C ARG A 96 -12.51 10.00 7.97
N GLU A 97 -11.69 10.35 8.94
CA GLU A 97 -10.25 10.60 8.75
C GLU A 97 -9.54 9.35 8.24
N ALA A 98 -9.85 8.21 8.82
CA ALA A 98 -9.29 6.92 8.40
C ALA A 98 -9.67 6.57 6.96
N THR A 99 -10.92 6.85 6.53
CA THR A 99 -11.38 6.60 5.16
C THR A 99 -10.65 7.50 4.16
N ILE A 100 -10.56 8.79 4.44
CA ILE A 100 -9.85 9.75 3.58
C ILE A 100 -8.39 9.33 3.45
N LEU A 101 -7.73 9.06 4.56
CA LEU A 101 -6.32 8.66 4.60
C LEU A 101 -6.08 7.33 3.87
N ALA A 102 -6.95 6.34 4.08
CA ALA A 102 -6.85 5.05 3.41
C ALA A 102 -6.96 5.17 1.88
N LEU A 103 -7.88 6.00 1.37
CA LEU A 103 -8.02 6.24 -0.07
C LEU A 103 -6.85 7.05 -0.65
N MET A 104 -6.30 8.00 0.10
CA MET A 104 -5.04 8.66 -0.27
C MET A 104 -3.89 7.66 -0.40
N CYS A 105 -3.72 6.82 0.62
CA CYS A 105 -2.69 5.79 0.63
C CYS A 105 -2.90 4.77 -0.49
N LEU A 106 -4.13 4.33 -0.74
CA LEU A 106 -4.46 3.40 -1.82
C LEU A 106 -4.05 3.94 -3.20
N THR A 107 -4.22 5.24 -3.42
CA THR A 107 -3.89 5.88 -4.69
C THR A 107 -2.39 6.07 -4.88
N SER A 108 -1.65 6.34 -3.80
CA SER A 108 -0.24 6.73 -3.84
C SER A 108 0.73 5.69 -3.27
N HIS A 109 0.26 4.51 -2.85
CA HIS A 109 1.15 3.50 -2.27
C HIS A 109 2.18 3.00 -3.29
N ASN A 110 3.35 2.64 -2.74
CA ASN A 110 4.45 2.04 -3.51
C ASN A 110 4.77 2.77 -4.82
N LEU A 111 4.68 4.10 -4.79
CA LEU A 111 4.66 4.99 -5.95
C LEU A 111 5.86 4.78 -6.86
N MET A 112 7.06 4.62 -6.28
CA MET A 112 8.30 4.44 -7.03
C MET A 112 8.32 3.15 -7.85
N VAL A 113 7.92 2.04 -7.24
CA VAL A 113 7.93 0.73 -7.89
C VAL A 113 6.85 0.65 -8.95
N GLU A 114 5.63 1.07 -8.64
CA GLU A 114 4.52 1.00 -9.58
C GLU A 114 4.72 1.92 -10.79
N SER A 115 5.18 3.16 -10.58
CA SER A 115 5.50 4.06 -11.68
C SER A 115 6.65 3.53 -12.56
N SER A 116 7.63 2.84 -11.96
CA SER A 116 8.70 2.18 -12.71
C SER A 116 8.19 1.03 -13.57
N VAL A 117 7.21 0.27 -13.08
CA VAL A 117 6.55 -0.79 -13.85
C VAL A 117 5.72 -0.21 -14.99
N GLN A 118 4.95 0.85 -14.71
CA GLN A 118 4.14 1.54 -15.71
C GLN A 118 5.00 2.17 -16.81
N ALA A 119 6.16 2.71 -16.48
CA ALA A 119 7.09 3.27 -17.47
C ALA A 119 7.53 2.24 -18.54
N LYS A 120 7.52 0.94 -18.21
CA LYS A 120 7.81 -0.12 -19.21
C LYS A 120 6.70 -0.31 -20.23
N THR A 121 5.49 0.12 -19.96
CA THR A 121 4.38 0.04 -20.91
C THR A 121 4.33 1.23 -21.88
N GLY A 122 5.32 2.13 -21.79
CA GLY A 122 5.44 3.30 -22.64
C GLY A 122 4.95 4.61 -22.02
N SER A 123 4.48 4.57 -20.76
CA SER A 123 4.10 5.78 -20.03
C SER A 123 5.34 6.47 -19.44
N SER A 124 5.29 7.79 -19.27
CA SER A 124 6.35 8.53 -18.59
C SER A 124 6.31 8.25 -17.08
N PHE A 125 7.46 7.92 -16.49
CA PHE A 125 7.58 7.71 -15.05
C PHE A 125 7.10 8.92 -14.23
N TRP A 126 7.55 10.11 -14.62
CA TRP A 126 7.24 11.34 -13.90
C TRP A 126 5.78 11.76 -14.02
N GLU A 127 5.20 11.59 -15.21
CA GLU A 127 3.77 11.91 -15.43
C GLU A 127 2.87 11.01 -14.57
N MET A 128 3.15 9.71 -14.54
CA MET A 128 2.38 8.77 -13.74
C MET A 128 2.54 9.00 -12.24
N THR A 129 3.77 9.28 -11.80
CA THR A 129 4.06 9.61 -10.39
C THR A 129 3.32 10.87 -9.96
N LEU A 130 3.41 11.94 -10.76
CA LEU A 130 2.78 13.22 -10.47
C LEU A 130 1.25 13.12 -10.51
N LEU A 131 0.72 12.41 -11.52
CA LEU A 131 -0.72 12.18 -11.65
C LEU A 131 -1.29 11.48 -10.41
N ARG A 132 -0.66 10.40 -9.94
CA ARG A 132 -1.10 9.65 -8.76
C ARG A 132 -1.03 10.49 -7.50
N LEU A 133 0.03 11.27 -7.35
CA LEU A 133 0.20 12.18 -6.22
C LEU A 133 -0.88 13.26 -6.20
N ILE A 134 -1.12 13.91 -7.33
CA ILE A 134 -2.18 14.93 -7.46
C ILE A 134 -3.56 14.30 -7.19
N MET A 135 -3.84 13.14 -7.79
CA MET A 135 -5.12 12.46 -7.62
C MET A 135 -5.38 12.04 -6.17
N SER A 136 -4.35 11.67 -5.41
CA SER A 136 -4.52 11.35 -3.99
C SER A 136 -5.03 12.57 -3.19
N PHE A 137 -4.50 13.76 -3.45
CA PHE A 137 -4.99 15.00 -2.82
C PHE A 137 -6.36 15.43 -3.34
N VAL A 138 -6.64 15.26 -4.64
CA VAL A 138 -7.97 15.55 -5.21
C VAL A 138 -9.04 14.69 -4.57
N ILE A 139 -8.77 13.39 -4.41
CA ILE A 139 -9.66 12.45 -3.72
C ILE A 139 -9.87 12.88 -2.26
N ALA A 140 -8.80 13.19 -1.56
CA ALA A 140 -8.88 13.62 -0.17
C ALA A 140 -9.69 14.90 0.00
N PHE A 141 -9.47 15.90 -0.85
CA PHE A 141 -10.21 17.15 -0.83
C PHE A 141 -11.69 16.94 -1.18
N SER A 142 -11.98 16.12 -2.19
CA SER A 142 -13.36 15.80 -2.58
C SER A 142 -14.11 15.09 -1.45
N LEU A 143 -13.47 14.12 -0.80
CA LEU A 143 -14.05 13.40 0.33
C LEU A 143 -14.25 14.31 1.55
N ASN A 144 -13.29 15.18 1.84
CA ASN A 144 -13.40 16.15 2.91
C ASN A 144 -14.63 17.05 2.75
N TRP A 145 -14.97 17.37 1.50
CA TRP A 145 -16.13 18.20 1.20
C TRP A 145 -17.45 17.43 1.19
N VAL A 146 -17.44 16.17 0.72
CA VAL A 146 -18.65 15.33 0.59
C VAL A 146 -19.02 14.65 1.92
N MET A 147 -18.02 14.25 2.71
CA MET A 147 -18.28 13.54 3.96
C MET A 147 -18.63 14.51 5.09
N PRO A 148 -19.79 14.35 5.76
CA PRO A 148 -20.15 15.18 6.91
C PRO A 148 -19.12 15.09 8.03
N HIS A 149 -18.93 16.17 8.77
CA HIS A 149 -17.98 16.24 9.87
C HIS A 149 -18.47 15.52 11.14
N GLU A 150 -19.78 15.28 11.25
CA GLU A 150 -20.41 14.70 12.42
C GLU A 150 -21.10 13.36 12.09
N GLY A 151 -21.23 12.51 13.07
CA GLY A 151 -22.00 11.25 12.97
C GLY A 151 -21.20 10.00 12.61
N TRP A 152 -19.90 10.09 12.41
CA TRP A 152 -19.04 8.93 12.17
C TRP A 152 -18.43 8.45 13.48
N GLY A 153 -18.54 7.14 13.75
CA GLY A 153 -17.85 6.50 14.88
C GLY A 153 -16.32 6.64 14.74
N GLN A 154 -15.61 6.32 15.80
CA GLN A 154 -14.16 6.12 15.70
C GLN A 154 -13.89 4.76 15.05
N VAL A 155 -12.87 4.68 14.21
CA VAL A 155 -12.26 3.41 13.89
C VAL A 155 -11.71 2.90 15.22
N GLY A 156 -12.47 2.00 15.84
CA GLY A 156 -12.01 1.41 17.07
C GLY A 156 -10.64 0.82 16.79
N ILE A 157 -9.68 1.17 17.59
CA ILE A 157 -8.56 0.31 17.82
C ILE A 157 -9.22 -1.04 18.07
N ALA A 158 -9.11 -1.97 17.13
CA ALA A 158 -9.32 -3.36 17.47
C ALA A 158 -8.41 -3.57 18.66
N GLN A 159 -9.05 -3.57 19.82
CA GLN A 159 -8.39 -3.79 21.08
C GLN A 159 -7.59 -5.05 20.94
N SER A 160 -6.36 -4.94 21.31
CA SER A 160 -5.40 -6.01 21.35
C SER A 160 -4.83 -6.43 19.99
N ALA A 161 -4.03 -5.58 19.34
CA ALA A 161 -2.70 -6.10 19.17
C ALA A 161 -2.17 -6.30 20.60
N ALA A 162 -2.53 -7.40 21.23
CA ALA A 162 -1.76 -7.93 22.34
C ALA A 162 -0.33 -7.80 21.85
N VAL A 163 0.48 -7.09 22.59
CA VAL A 163 1.93 -7.07 22.35
C VAL A 163 2.33 -8.53 22.46
N CYS A 164 2.31 -9.22 21.32
CA CYS A 164 2.73 -10.61 21.24
C CYS A 164 4.25 -10.56 21.41
N ASP A 165 4.68 -10.75 22.63
CA ASP A 165 6.10 -10.83 22.99
C ASP A 165 6.79 -12.07 22.40
N ASN A 166 6.00 -12.94 21.74
CA ASN A 166 6.48 -14.19 21.18
C ASN A 166 6.03 -14.38 19.72
N TRP A 167 6.96 -14.66 18.84
CA TRP A 167 6.73 -14.99 17.42
C TRP A 167 5.72 -16.13 17.22
N LEU A 168 5.60 -17.03 18.17
CA LEU A 168 4.62 -18.13 18.17
C LEU A 168 3.18 -17.64 18.32
N GLU A 169 2.93 -16.63 19.13
CA GLU A 169 1.60 -16.05 19.28
C GLU A 169 1.18 -15.27 18.03
N VAL A 170 2.10 -14.58 17.38
CA VAL A 170 1.84 -13.91 16.10
C VAL A 170 1.43 -14.92 15.03
N CYS A 171 2.13 -16.08 14.96
CA CYS A 171 1.80 -17.13 14.02
C CYS A 171 0.45 -17.79 14.34
N LEU A 172 0.12 -17.98 15.62
CA LEU A 172 -1.14 -18.59 16.04
C LEU A 172 -2.35 -17.65 15.82
N LEU A 173 -2.19 -16.34 16.04
CA LEU A 173 -3.21 -15.35 15.71
C LEU A 173 -3.51 -15.31 14.20
N TYR A 174 -2.47 -15.38 13.37
CA TYR A 174 -2.61 -15.38 11.92
C TYR A 174 -3.24 -16.66 11.37
N THR A 175 -3.09 -17.78 12.07
CA THR A 175 -3.69 -19.07 11.70
C THR A 175 -5.12 -19.23 12.22
N SER A 176 -5.48 -18.61 13.36
CA SER A 176 -6.84 -18.63 13.90
C SER A 176 -7.80 -17.75 13.10
N ASP A 177 -7.37 -16.58 12.66
CA ASP A 177 -8.15 -15.69 11.81
C ASP A 177 -8.48 -16.32 10.44
N ALA A 178 -7.57 -17.14 9.90
CA ALA A 178 -7.79 -17.89 8.66
C ALA A 178 -8.73 -19.11 8.85
N ALA A 179 -9.00 -19.52 10.08
CA ALA A 179 -9.90 -20.64 10.38
C ALA A 179 -11.35 -20.20 10.59
N ASP A 180 -11.58 -18.98 11.08
CA ASP A 180 -12.93 -18.42 11.32
C ASP A 180 -13.64 -17.97 10.02
N ASP A 181 -12.91 -17.71 8.94
CA ASP A 181 -13.49 -17.37 7.64
C ASP A 181 -14.12 -18.55 6.89
N LYS A 182 -14.17 -19.74 7.49
CA LYS A 182 -14.73 -20.98 6.90
C LYS A 182 -15.88 -21.61 7.67
N ALA A 183 -16.50 -20.90 8.61
CA ALA A 183 -17.67 -21.39 9.34
C ALA A 183 -18.99 -20.79 8.83
#